data_1914c2cfacce8667a455387f7a11d183
#
_entry.id   1914c2cfacce8667a455387f7a11d183
#
_cell.length_a   1.000
_cell.length_b   1.000
_cell.length_c   1.000
_cell.angle_alpha   90.00
_cell.angle_beta   90.00
_cell.angle_gamma   90.00
#
_symmetry.space_group_name_H-M   'P 1'
#
loop_
_entity.id
_entity.type
_entity.pdbx_description
1 polymer ?
#
loop_
_entity_poly.entity_id
_entity_poly.type
_entity_poly.pdbx_seq_one_letter_code
_entity_poly.pdbx_strand_id
1 'polypeptide(L)'
;MYRFLIFDLDETLYPRQAGLMQEIGVRINRYLIENLRLPPEQANELRKRYYNQHGTALRGLVVERPDVDPEDYLHFVHDIPLANYLGPNPLLAQMLRSISLPKVIFTNATIEHAQNVLNVLGVADQFADIIDVRRVAYVSKPNAGAYEQLLNILQVRGDECILVEDSVRNLLPGKALGMTTILVDSEDCAEVDYCVHDILSVKPVVAALLRQPPDRLTS
;
A
#
# COMPACT_ATOMS: atom_id res chain seq x y z
N MET A 1 3.33 -9.62 -21.12
CA MET A 1 4.67 -9.60 -20.45
C MET A 1 4.62 -8.57 -19.32
N TYR A 2 5.06 -8.91 -18.11
CA TYR A 2 5.06 -7.99 -16.99
C TYR A 2 6.03 -6.83 -17.21
N ARG A 3 5.59 -5.62 -16.84
CA ARG A 3 6.34 -4.36 -16.95
C ARG A 3 6.64 -3.73 -15.60
N PHE A 4 5.78 -3.93 -14.60
CA PHE A 4 5.96 -3.39 -13.27
C PHE A 4 5.67 -4.40 -12.16
N LEU A 5 6.45 -4.30 -11.09
CA LEU A 5 6.18 -4.92 -9.81
C LEU A 5 5.80 -3.81 -8.83
N ILE A 6 4.55 -3.82 -8.42
CA ILE A 6 3.94 -2.78 -7.60
C ILE A 6 3.82 -3.29 -6.18
N PHE A 7 4.33 -2.53 -5.22
CA PHE A 7 4.27 -2.87 -3.81
C PHE A 7 3.40 -1.85 -3.07
N ASP A 8 2.55 -2.34 -2.19
CA ASP A 8 2.14 -1.53 -1.07
C ASP A 8 3.35 -1.30 -0.13
N LEU A 9 3.19 -0.35 0.81
CA LEU A 9 4.26 0.06 1.72
C LEU A 9 4.10 -0.54 3.11
N ASP A 10 3.04 -0.08 3.79
CA ASP A 10 2.85 -0.26 5.23
C ASP A 10 2.33 -1.67 5.53
N GLU A 11 3.01 -2.39 6.46
CA GLU A 11 2.77 -3.81 6.76
C GLU A 11 3.07 -4.78 5.59
N THR A 12 3.50 -4.27 4.41
CA THR A 12 3.96 -5.06 3.26
C THR A 12 5.48 -5.14 3.20
N LEU A 13 6.21 -4.00 3.19
CA LEU A 13 7.69 -3.98 3.15
C LEU A 13 8.32 -4.23 4.52
N TYR A 14 7.57 -4.13 5.56
CA TYR A 14 7.95 -4.44 6.95
C TYR A 14 6.79 -5.14 7.65
N PRO A 15 7.07 -5.98 8.66
CA PRO A 15 6.04 -6.79 9.29
C PRO A 15 5.12 -5.96 10.20
N ARG A 16 3.85 -6.39 10.32
CA ARG A 16 2.83 -5.79 11.20
C ARG A 16 3.30 -5.66 12.65
N GLN A 17 4.14 -6.59 13.11
CA GLN A 17 4.70 -6.60 14.45
C GLN A 17 5.62 -5.41 14.74
N ALA A 18 6.06 -4.67 13.73
CA ALA A 18 6.79 -3.41 13.91
C ALA A 18 5.99 -2.36 14.69
N GLY A 19 4.65 -2.41 14.64
CA GLY A 19 3.77 -1.55 15.42
C GLY A 19 3.56 -0.14 14.86
N LEU A 20 4.13 0.19 13.70
CA LEU A 20 4.02 1.51 13.09
C LEU A 20 2.57 1.86 12.74
N MET A 21 1.83 0.93 12.12
CA MET A 21 0.42 1.16 11.77
C MET A 21 -0.50 1.24 12.99
N GLN A 22 -0.10 0.63 14.11
CA GLN A 22 -0.81 0.82 15.38
C GLN A 22 -0.66 2.26 15.88
N GLU A 23 0.56 2.82 15.81
CA GLU A 23 0.81 4.23 16.16
C GLU A 23 0.07 5.19 15.24
N ILE A 24 0.09 4.96 13.92
CA ILE A 24 -0.72 5.73 12.96
C ILE A 24 -2.20 5.69 13.37
N GLY A 25 -2.73 4.53 13.75
CA GLY A 25 -4.08 4.38 14.24
C GLY A 25 -4.39 5.21 15.50
N VAL A 26 -3.44 5.30 16.44
CA VAL A 26 -3.54 6.16 17.64
C VAL A 26 -3.57 7.63 17.23
N ARG A 27 -2.70 8.05 16.31
CA ARG A 27 -2.64 9.44 15.82
C ARG A 27 -3.89 9.82 15.03
N ILE A 28 -4.46 8.92 14.25
CA ILE A 28 -5.76 9.15 13.58
C ILE A 28 -6.85 9.46 14.63
N ASN A 29 -6.98 8.63 15.66
CA ASN A 29 -7.95 8.89 16.73
C ASN A 29 -7.67 10.22 17.43
N ARG A 30 -6.41 10.53 17.69
CA ARG A 30 -5.99 11.77 18.32
C ARG A 30 -6.36 12.99 17.47
N TYR A 31 -6.15 12.93 16.14
CA TYR A 31 -6.58 13.98 15.22
C TYR A 31 -8.09 14.21 15.29
N LEU A 32 -8.89 13.15 15.27
CA LEU A 32 -10.34 13.23 15.35
C LEU A 32 -10.81 13.85 16.69
N ILE A 33 -10.12 13.57 17.79
CA ILE A 33 -10.43 14.12 19.11
C ILE A 33 -10.03 15.60 19.20
N GLU A 34 -8.79 15.93 18.85
CA GLU A 34 -8.22 17.26 19.09
C GLU A 34 -8.67 18.28 18.05
N ASN A 35 -8.70 17.89 16.76
CA ASN A 35 -9.00 18.81 15.65
C ASN A 35 -10.50 18.85 15.33
N LEU A 36 -11.20 17.70 15.38
CA LEU A 36 -12.64 17.66 15.14
C LEU A 36 -13.49 17.74 16.41
N ARG A 37 -12.85 17.85 17.59
CA ARG A 37 -13.53 17.99 18.89
C ARG A 37 -14.48 16.83 19.21
N LEU A 38 -14.18 15.62 18.73
CA LEU A 38 -15.03 14.47 18.99
C LEU A 38 -14.69 13.83 20.36
N PRO A 39 -15.67 13.33 21.09
CA PRO A 39 -15.41 12.44 22.22
C PRO A 39 -14.63 11.19 21.79
N PRO A 40 -13.73 10.62 22.63
CA PRO A 40 -12.88 9.49 22.26
C PRO A 40 -13.63 8.27 21.68
N GLU A 41 -14.78 7.94 22.24
CA GLU A 41 -15.61 6.83 21.73
C GLU A 41 -16.12 7.11 20.31
N GLN A 42 -16.65 8.32 20.07
CA GLN A 42 -17.13 8.73 18.75
C GLN A 42 -16.01 8.82 17.72
N ALA A 43 -14.81 9.26 18.12
CA ALA A 43 -13.64 9.27 17.24
C ALA A 43 -13.26 7.85 16.79
N ASN A 44 -13.24 6.89 17.69
CA ASN A 44 -12.95 5.49 17.37
C ASN A 44 -14.03 4.85 16.49
N GLU A 45 -15.31 5.12 16.76
CA GLU A 45 -16.44 4.67 15.93
C GLU A 45 -16.37 5.27 14.52
N LEU A 46 -16.11 6.57 14.42
CA LEU A 46 -15.98 7.29 13.15
C LEU A 46 -14.83 6.73 12.31
N ARG A 47 -13.65 6.51 12.93
CA ARG A 47 -12.49 5.89 12.26
C ARG A 47 -12.84 4.51 11.70
N LYS A 48 -13.49 3.65 12.49
CA LYS A 48 -13.92 2.31 12.05
C LYS A 48 -14.95 2.40 10.93
N ARG A 49 -15.93 3.30 11.04
CA ARG A 49 -16.94 3.52 10.00
C ARG A 49 -16.29 3.96 8.70
N TYR A 50 -15.40 4.95 8.74
CA TYR A 50 -14.69 5.43 7.55
C TYR A 50 -13.82 4.35 6.92
N TYR A 51 -13.08 3.58 7.71
CA TYR A 51 -12.32 2.44 7.21
C TYR A 51 -13.24 1.44 6.49
N ASN A 52 -14.38 1.08 7.07
CA ASN A 52 -15.30 0.11 6.48
C ASN A 52 -15.98 0.62 5.20
N GLN A 53 -16.43 1.87 5.21
CA GLN A 53 -17.22 2.45 4.10
C GLN A 53 -16.35 3.02 2.98
N HIS A 54 -15.22 3.62 3.30
CA HIS A 54 -14.39 4.39 2.37
C HIS A 54 -12.99 3.82 2.15
N GLY A 55 -12.60 2.79 2.90
CA GLY A 55 -11.27 2.18 2.83
C GLY A 55 -10.25 2.78 3.79
N THR A 56 -10.29 4.08 4.02
CA THR A 56 -9.41 4.80 4.96
C THR A 56 -10.17 5.89 5.71
N ALA A 57 -9.62 6.31 6.86
CA ALA A 57 -10.14 7.47 7.58
C ALA A 57 -10.01 8.76 6.74
N LEU A 58 -8.89 8.91 6.03
CA LEU A 58 -8.68 10.04 5.11
C LEU A 58 -9.79 10.14 4.07
N ARG A 59 -10.09 9.04 3.36
CA ARG A 59 -11.12 9.07 2.32
C ARG A 59 -12.50 9.42 2.90
N GLY A 60 -12.82 8.92 4.09
CA GLY A 60 -14.05 9.29 4.80
C GLY A 60 -14.09 10.79 5.11
N LEU A 61 -12.99 11.38 5.59
CA LEU A 61 -12.88 12.81 5.82
C LEU A 61 -13.06 13.61 4.53
N VAL A 62 -12.37 13.26 3.46
CA VAL A 62 -12.46 13.95 2.16
C VAL A 62 -13.90 13.93 1.61
N VAL A 63 -14.65 12.86 1.82
CA VAL A 63 -16.02 12.72 1.30
C VAL A 63 -17.05 13.40 2.19
N GLU A 64 -16.95 13.23 3.51
CA GLU A 64 -18.00 13.63 4.44
C GLU A 64 -17.71 14.95 5.19
N ARG A 65 -16.45 15.40 5.19
CA ARG A 65 -15.99 16.58 5.94
C ARG A 65 -15.14 17.50 5.06
N PRO A 66 -15.78 18.20 4.09
CA PRO A 66 -15.07 19.12 3.19
C PRO A 66 -14.46 20.34 3.91
N ASP A 67 -14.78 20.52 5.18
CA ASP A 67 -14.20 21.51 6.08
C ASP A 67 -12.83 21.10 6.65
N VAL A 68 -12.42 19.84 6.47
CA VAL A 68 -11.14 19.31 6.94
C VAL A 68 -10.13 19.33 5.79
N ASP A 69 -8.99 19.98 6.02
CA ASP A 69 -7.87 19.93 5.08
C ASP A 69 -7.21 18.54 5.12
N PRO A 70 -7.23 17.77 4.02
CA PRO A 70 -6.59 16.46 3.98
C PRO A 70 -5.06 16.53 4.20
N GLU A 71 -4.41 17.64 3.84
CA GLU A 71 -2.97 17.80 4.04
C GLU A 71 -2.62 18.00 5.53
N ASP A 72 -3.41 18.79 6.26
CA ASP A 72 -3.25 18.94 7.70
C ASP A 72 -3.40 17.58 8.43
N TYR A 73 -4.43 16.82 8.04
CA TYR A 73 -4.62 15.46 8.56
C TYR A 73 -3.42 14.55 8.24
N LEU A 74 -2.97 14.51 7.00
CA LEU A 74 -1.86 13.64 6.56
C LEU A 74 -0.55 14.01 7.27
N HIS A 75 -0.25 15.31 7.39
CA HIS A 75 0.91 15.78 8.13
C HIS A 75 0.86 15.33 9.60
N PHE A 76 -0.28 15.51 10.25
CA PHE A 76 -0.47 15.14 11.65
C PHE A 76 -0.27 13.64 11.89
N VAL A 77 -0.90 12.79 11.07
CA VAL A 77 -0.88 11.33 11.30
C VAL A 77 0.46 10.68 10.98
N HIS A 78 1.25 11.27 10.07
CA HIS A 78 2.55 10.75 9.68
C HIS A 78 3.75 11.38 10.41
N ASP A 79 3.53 12.35 11.30
CA ASP A 79 4.59 12.92 12.15
C ASP A 79 4.99 11.94 13.26
N ILE A 80 5.72 10.88 12.89
CA ILE A 80 6.12 9.76 13.74
C ILE A 80 7.63 9.56 13.66
N PRO A 81 8.34 9.36 14.80
CA PRO A 81 9.75 9.01 14.78
C PRO A 81 9.94 7.55 14.33
N LEU A 82 10.04 7.33 13.02
CA LEU A 82 10.08 6.00 12.39
C LEU A 82 11.18 5.09 12.96
N ALA A 83 12.30 5.65 13.40
CA ALA A 83 13.41 4.90 14.00
C ALA A 83 13.03 4.14 15.28
N ASN A 84 11.89 4.47 15.91
CA ASN A 84 11.37 3.70 17.04
C ASN A 84 10.68 2.39 16.61
N TYR A 85 10.34 2.26 15.35
CA TYR A 85 9.55 1.16 14.80
C TYR A 85 10.31 0.35 13.76
N LEU A 86 11.14 1.01 12.97
CA LEU A 86 11.81 0.44 11.81
C LEU A 86 13.32 0.66 11.88
N GLY A 87 14.06 -0.22 11.21
CA GLY A 87 15.50 -0.11 11.02
C GLY A 87 15.92 -0.67 9.66
N PRO A 88 17.21 -0.56 9.30
CA PRO A 88 17.72 -1.07 8.03
C PRO A 88 17.44 -2.56 7.84
N ASN A 89 16.96 -2.93 6.65
CA ASN A 89 16.69 -4.33 6.28
C ASN A 89 17.54 -4.76 5.07
N PRO A 90 18.78 -5.23 5.29
CA PRO A 90 19.68 -5.61 4.20
C PRO A 90 19.19 -6.82 3.39
N LEU A 91 18.39 -7.72 3.99
CA LEU A 91 17.82 -8.86 3.29
C LEU A 91 16.75 -8.40 2.30
N LEU A 92 15.88 -7.47 2.70
CA LEU A 92 14.90 -6.83 1.81
C LEU A 92 15.61 -6.10 0.67
N ALA A 93 16.65 -5.32 0.96
CA ALA A 93 17.43 -4.63 -0.05
C ALA A 93 18.05 -5.60 -1.06
N GLN A 94 18.62 -6.71 -0.59
CA GLN A 94 19.18 -7.74 -1.45
C GLN A 94 18.11 -8.43 -2.32
N MET A 95 16.96 -8.73 -1.74
CA MET A 95 15.84 -9.35 -2.45
C MET A 95 15.34 -8.42 -3.56
N LEU A 96 15.02 -7.14 -3.24
CA LEU A 96 14.53 -6.15 -4.20
C LEU A 96 15.53 -5.92 -5.34
N ARG A 97 16.82 -5.80 -5.03
CA ARG A 97 17.89 -5.64 -6.04
C ARG A 97 18.00 -6.81 -7.00
N SER A 98 17.66 -8.01 -6.54
CA SER A 98 17.74 -9.23 -7.35
C SER A 98 16.59 -9.41 -8.35
N ILE A 99 15.55 -8.58 -8.28
CA ILE A 99 14.40 -8.59 -9.20
C ILE A 99 14.61 -7.51 -10.25
N SER A 100 14.63 -7.90 -11.53
CA SER A 100 14.93 -7.00 -12.66
C SER A 100 13.78 -6.09 -13.06
N LEU A 101 12.51 -6.40 -12.68
CA LEU A 101 11.38 -5.55 -12.99
C LEU A 101 11.50 -4.18 -12.31
N PRO A 102 11.12 -3.08 -12.99
CA PRO A 102 10.88 -1.80 -12.34
C PRO A 102 9.89 -1.96 -11.19
N LYS A 103 10.24 -1.40 -10.02
CA LYS A 103 9.44 -1.46 -8.80
C LYS A 103 8.83 -0.11 -8.51
N VAL A 104 7.57 -0.09 -8.10
CA VAL A 104 6.81 1.11 -7.78
C VAL A 104 6.11 0.90 -6.44
N ILE A 105 6.08 1.93 -5.61
CA ILE A 105 5.23 1.95 -4.42
C ILE A 105 3.85 2.48 -4.81
N PHE A 106 2.80 1.83 -4.31
CA PHE A 106 1.42 2.29 -4.39
C PHE A 106 0.79 2.27 -2.99
N THR A 107 0.71 3.44 -2.37
CA THR A 107 0.34 3.57 -0.95
C THR A 107 -0.82 4.54 -0.71
N ASN A 108 -1.58 4.30 0.36
CA ASN A 108 -2.57 5.25 0.91
C ASN A 108 -1.94 6.35 1.78
N ALA A 109 -0.63 6.26 2.03
CA ALA A 109 0.13 7.28 2.74
C ALA A 109 0.60 8.41 1.80
N THR A 110 1.37 9.36 2.32
CA THR A 110 2.00 10.44 1.55
C THR A 110 3.35 9.99 0.98
N ILE A 111 3.81 10.69 -0.05
CA ILE A 111 5.14 10.45 -0.63
C ILE A 111 6.25 10.69 0.40
N GLU A 112 6.09 11.69 1.29
CA GLU A 112 7.06 12.00 2.34
C GLU A 112 7.16 10.86 3.36
N HIS A 113 6.00 10.31 3.80
CA HIS A 113 6.00 9.14 4.67
C HIS A 113 6.66 7.95 3.98
N ALA A 114 6.29 7.67 2.74
CA ALA A 114 6.86 6.56 1.98
C ALA A 114 8.37 6.69 1.82
N GLN A 115 8.88 7.86 1.45
CA GLN A 115 10.32 8.12 1.32
C GLN A 115 11.05 7.92 2.65
N ASN A 116 10.48 8.40 3.75
CA ASN A 116 11.06 8.24 5.08
C ASN A 116 11.12 6.76 5.49
N VAL A 117 10.05 5.98 5.27
CA VAL A 117 10.03 4.53 5.52
C VAL A 117 11.09 3.82 4.67
N LEU A 118 11.13 4.08 3.36
CA LEU A 118 12.09 3.47 2.44
C LEU A 118 13.55 3.81 2.81
N ASN A 119 13.81 5.04 3.27
CA ASN A 119 15.12 5.47 3.72
C ASN A 119 15.54 4.73 5.00
N VAL A 120 14.64 4.60 5.99
CA VAL A 120 14.94 3.87 7.23
C VAL A 120 15.18 2.38 6.96
N LEU A 121 14.43 1.78 6.04
CA LEU A 121 14.65 0.39 5.60
C LEU A 121 15.92 0.22 4.75
N GLY A 122 16.48 1.30 4.19
CA GLY A 122 17.66 1.27 3.31
C GLY A 122 17.37 0.72 1.91
N VAL A 123 16.16 0.98 1.37
CA VAL A 123 15.70 0.43 0.09
C VAL A 123 15.17 1.48 -0.90
N ALA A 124 15.32 2.77 -0.60
CA ALA A 124 14.74 3.84 -1.40
C ALA A 124 15.23 3.83 -2.87
N ASP A 125 16.48 3.46 -3.11
CA ASP A 125 17.10 3.35 -4.43
C ASP A 125 16.57 2.18 -5.29
N GLN A 126 15.74 1.31 -4.70
CA GLN A 126 15.17 0.15 -5.40
C GLN A 126 13.84 0.44 -6.09
N PHE A 127 13.24 1.60 -5.84
CA PHE A 127 11.95 1.99 -6.38
C PHE A 127 12.09 3.12 -7.40
N ALA A 128 11.50 2.92 -8.58
CA ALA A 128 11.53 3.88 -9.66
C ALA A 128 10.53 5.03 -9.45
N ASP A 129 9.45 4.78 -8.72
CA ASP A 129 8.39 5.78 -8.47
C ASP A 129 7.61 5.45 -7.19
N ILE A 130 6.95 6.46 -6.63
CA ILE A 130 6.01 6.35 -5.51
C ILE A 130 4.69 7.00 -5.95
N ILE A 131 3.64 6.20 -6.00
CA ILE A 131 2.28 6.66 -6.29
C ILE A 131 1.55 6.69 -4.96
N ASP A 132 1.48 7.88 -4.41
CA ASP A 132 0.88 8.21 -3.13
C ASP A 132 -0.61 8.57 -3.26
N VAL A 133 -1.27 8.80 -2.14
CA VAL A 133 -2.70 9.12 -2.09
C VAL A 133 -3.06 10.41 -2.84
N ARG A 134 -2.14 11.38 -2.94
CA ARG A 134 -2.37 12.65 -3.66
C ARG A 134 -2.39 12.42 -5.17
N ARG A 135 -1.47 11.60 -5.69
CA ARG A 135 -1.37 11.29 -7.13
C ARG A 135 -2.62 10.56 -7.66
N VAL A 136 -3.38 9.92 -6.79
CA VAL A 136 -4.68 9.30 -7.11
C VAL A 136 -5.86 10.13 -6.57
N ALA A 137 -5.69 11.45 -6.43
CA ALA A 137 -6.73 12.42 -6.04
C ALA A 137 -7.46 12.02 -4.75
N TYR A 138 -6.74 11.53 -3.74
CA TYR A 138 -7.26 11.03 -2.47
C TYR A 138 -8.30 9.90 -2.61
N VAL A 139 -8.33 9.23 -3.75
CA VAL A 139 -9.11 8.00 -3.94
C VAL A 139 -8.29 6.84 -3.39
N SER A 140 -8.47 6.54 -2.11
CA SER A 140 -7.68 5.51 -1.41
C SER A 140 -8.01 4.10 -1.88
N LYS A 141 -7.03 3.18 -1.84
CA LYS A 141 -7.31 1.74 -1.83
C LYS A 141 -8.31 1.42 -0.69
N PRO A 142 -9.26 0.52 -0.89
CA PRO A 142 -9.46 -0.41 -2.00
C PRO A 142 -10.41 0.09 -3.11
N ASN A 143 -10.62 1.38 -3.27
CA ASN A 143 -11.50 1.90 -4.33
C ASN A 143 -10.90 1.64 -5.71
N ALA A 144 -11.67 1.06 -6.64
CA ALA A 144 -11.22 0.71 -7.99
C ALA A 144 -10.62 1.90 -8.75
N GLY A 145 -11.18 3.11 -8.57
CA GLY A 145 -10.67 4.33 -9.20
C GLY A 145 -9.22 4.66 -8.84
N ALA A 146 -8.71 4.23 -7.67
CA ALA A 146 -7.29 4.39 -7.32
C ALA A 146 -6.39 3.53 -8.21
N TYR A 147 -6.82 2.30 -8.51
CA TYR A 147 -6.08 1.38 -9.39
C TYR A 147 -6.17 1.79 -10.86
N GLU A 148 -7.30 2.29 -11.32
CA GLU A 148 -7.45 2.87 -12.66
C GLU A 148 -6.50 4.04 -12.85
N GLN A 149 -6.40 4.94 -11.87
CA GLN A 149 -5.44 6.05 -11.90
C GLN A 149 -3.99 5.55 -11.86
N LEU A 150 -3.66 4.56 -11.02
CA LEU A 150 -2.35 3.91 -10.99
C LEU A 150 -1.95 3.41 -12.39
N LEU A 151 -2.83 2.63 -13.05
CA LEU A 151 -2.57 2.09 -14.40
C LEU A 151 -2.41 3.21 -15.44
N ASN A 152 -3.23 4.27 -15.35
CA ASN A 152 -3.12 5.44 -16.22
C ASN A 152 -1.80 6.20 -16.00
N ILE A 153 -1.34 6.37 -14.77
CA ILE A 153 -0.06 7.04 -14.45
C ILE A 153 1.11 6.22 -15.02
N LEU A 154 1.08 4.90 -14.86
CA LEU A 154 2.14 4.00 -15.34
C LEU A 154 2.05 3.72 -16.85
N GLN A 155 0.97 4.10 -17.53
CA GLN A 155 0.72 3.82 -18.95
C GLN A 155 0.82 2.32 -19.27
N VAL A 156 0.10 1.50 -18.47
CA VAL A 156 0.07 0.02 -18.58
C VAL A 156 -1.34 -0.52 -18.40
N ARG A 157 -1.52 -1.78 -18.80
CA ARG A 157 -2.71 -2.58 -18.46
C ARG A 157 -2.46 -3.38 -17.19
N GLY A 158 -3.54 -3.83 -16.54
CA GLY A 158 -3.46 -4.66 -15.33
C GLY A 158 -2.64 -5.94 -15.55
N ASP A 159 -2.83 -6.64 -16.68
CA ASP A 159 -2.12 -7.88 -17.02
C ASP A 159 -0.60 -7.71 -17.26
N GLU A 160 -0.12 -6.47 -17.25
CA GLU A 160 1.30 -6.12 -17.30
C GLU A 160 1.89 -5.84 -15.90
N CYS A 161 1.09 -5.97 -14.83
CA CYS A 161 1.47 -5.63 -13.46
C CYS A 161 1.33 -6.81 -12.50
N ILE A 162 2.29 -6.89 -11.56
CA ILE A 162 2.20 -7.73 -10.38
C ILE A 162 2.00 -6.79 -9.19
N LEU A 163 0.97 -7.04 -8.37
CA LEU A 163 0.64 -6.27 -7.17
C LEU A 163 0.94 -7.10 -5.92
N VAL A 164 1.73 -6.55 -5.00
CA VAL A 164 2.14 -7.16 -3.73
C VAL A 164 1.57 -6.36 -2.58
N GLU A 165 0.85 -6.98 -1.66
CA GLU A 165 0.07 -6.34 -0.60
C GLU A 165 -0.16 -7.29 0.58
N ASP A 166 -0.39 -6.77 1.79
CA ASP A 166 -0.71 -7.53 2.99
C ASP A 166 -2.23 -7.72 3.22
N SER A 167 -3.06 -7.03 2.44
CA SER A 167 -4.51 -7.02 2.58
C SER A 167 -5.23 -7.57 1.35
N VAL A 168 -5.96 -8.67 1.52
CA VAL A 168 -6.84 -9.22 0.47
C VAL A 168 -7.78 -8.13 -0.07
N ARG A 169 -8.37 -7.33 0.83
CA ARG A 169 -9.28 -6.25 0.48
C ARG A 169 -8.67 -5.27 -0.52
N ASN A 170 -7.37 -4.98 -0.40
CA ASN A 170 -6.65 -4.11 -1.30
C ASN A 170 -6.15 -4.84 -2.56
N LEU A 171 -6.01 -6.15 -2.56
CA LEU A 171 -5.65 -6.92 -3.75
C LEU A 171 -6.79 -7.10 -4.73
N LEU A 172 -8.02 -7.31 -4.24
CA LEU A 172 -9.18 -7.66 -5.07
C LEU A 172 -9.49 -6.66 -6.18
N PRO A 173 -9.47 -5.32 -5.99
CA PRO A 173 -9.70 -4.39 -7.09
C PRO A 173 -8.61 -4.44 -8.17
N GLY A 174 -7.34 -4.63 -7.77
CA GLY A 174 -6.24 -4.84 -8.71
C GLY A 174 -6.43 -6.12 -9.54
N LYS A 175 -6.82 -7.21 -8.87
CA LYS A 175 -7.14 -8.49 -9.52
C LYS A 175 -8.29 -8.34 -10.52
N ALA A 176 -9.33 -7.61 -10.16
CA ALA A 176 -10.48 -7.34 -11.06
C ALA A 176 -10.06 -6.55 -12.33
N LEU A 177 -8.98 -5.77 -12.26
CA LEU A 177 -8.37 -5.07 -13.39
C LEU A 177 -7.31 -5.91 -14.13
N GLY A 178 -7.17 -7.19 -13.79
CA GLY A 178 -6.26 -8.13 -14.44
C GLY A 178 -4.84 -8.16 -13.90
N MET A 179 -4.54 -7.49 -12.78
CA MET A 179 -3.23 -7.60 -12.13
C MET A 179 -3.03 -8.99 -11.55
N THR A 180 -1.80 -9.51 -11.63
CA THR A 180 -1.41 -10.69 -10.84
C THR A 180 -1.17 -10.28 -9.40
N THR A 181 -1.81 -10.95 -8.45
CA THR A 181 -1.84 -10.56 -7.04
C THR A 181 -1.01 -11.51 -6.16
N ILE A 182 -0.20 -10.92 -5.27
CA ILE A 182 0.60 -11.65 -4.27
C ILE A 182 0.26 -11.09 -2.90
N LEU A 183 -0.35 -11.91 -2.05
CA LEU A 183 -0.63 -11.59 -0.65
C LEU A 183 0.59 -11.94 0.20
N VAL A 184 1.04 -11.00 1.04
CA VAL A 184 2.14 -11.18 2.00
C VAL A 184 1.57 -11.47 3.39
N ASP A 185 2.34 -12.18 4.22
CA ASP A 185 1.99 -12.54 5.62
C ASP A 185 0.72 -13.41 5.72
N SER A 186 0.54 -14.31 4.74
CA SER A 186 -0.62 -15.22 4.71
C SER A 186 -0.27 -16.58 4.12
N GLU A 187 -1.02 -17.60 4.55
CA GLU A 187 -1.04 -18.95 3.98
C GLU A 187 -2.35 -19.24 3.21
N ASP A 188 -3.35 -18.37 3.31
CA ASP A 188 -4.65 -18.51 2.63
C ASP A 188 -4.69 -17.70 1.34
N CYS A 189 -4.69 -18.40 0.21
CA CYS A 189 -4.73 -17.85 -1.13
C CYS A 189 -6.13 -17.94 -1.80
N ALA A 190 -7.20 -18.18 -1.09
CA ALA A 190 -8.51 -18.49 -1.71
C ALA A 190 -8.99 -17.39 -2.69
N GLU A 191 -8.70 -16.14 -2.45
CA GLU A 191 -9.18 -15.01 -3.24
C GLU A 191 -8.12 -14.33 -4.14
N VAL A 192 -6.83 -14.68 -3.96
CA VAL A 192 -5.68 -14.08 -4.66
C VAL A 192 -4.97 -15.10 -5.54
N ASP A 193 -4.01 -14.67 -6.37
CA ASP A 193 -3.32 -15.60 -7.27
C ASP A 193 -2.18 -16.33 -6.57
N TYR A 194 -1.49 -15.64 -5.65
CA TYR A 194 -0.40 -16.19 -4.84
C TYR A 194 -0.45 -15.64 -3.43
N CYS A 195 0.02 -16.42 -2.46
CA CYS A 195 0.33 -15.93 -1.13
C CYS A 195 1.71 -16.40 -0.68
N VAL A 196 2.34 -15.60 0.16
CA VAL A 196 3.68 -15.86 0.68
C VAL A 196 3.73 -15.54 2.16
N HIS A 197 4.52 -16.31 2.88
CA HIS A 197 4.67 -16.17 4.33
C HIS A 197 5.32 -14.84 4.75
N ASP A 198 6.25 -14.33 3.95
CA ASP A 198 6.94 -13.07 4.18
C ASP A 198 7.31 -12.36 2.87
N ILE A 199 7.75 -11.10 2.98
CA ILE A 199 8.12 -10.30 1.82
C ILE A 199 9.32 -10.88 1.05
N LEU A 200 10.23 -11.58 1.68
CA LEU A 200 11.40 -12.15 1.02
C LEU A 200 11.01 -13.31 0.08
N SER A 201 9.91 -13.96 0.39
CA SER A 201 9.32 -15.05 -0.38
C SER A 201 8.59 -14.58 -1.67
N VAL A 202 8.47 -13.29 -1.92
CA VAL A 202 7.94 -12.71 -3.18
C VAL A 202 8.88 -13.02 -4.36
N LYS A 203 10.20 -13.00 -4.14
CA LYS A 203 11.18 -13.21 -5.22
C LYS A 203 11.00 -14.53 -5.99
N PRO A 204 10.89 -15.71 -5.38
CA PRO A 204 10.70 -16.95 -6.13
C PRO A 204 9.39 -16.97 -6.94
N VAL A 205 8.31 -16.36 -6.44
CA VAL A 205 7.04 -16.23 -7.17
C VAL A 205 7.23 -15.38 -8.40
N VAL A 206 7.80 -14.17 -8.25
CA VAL A 206 8.08 -13.26 -9.38
C VAL A 206 9.01 -13.93 -10.41
N ALA A 207 10.05 -14.63 -9.94
CA ALA A 207 10.98 -15.35 -10.84
C ALA A 207 10.29 -16.48 -11.62
N ALA A 208 9.29 -17.13 -11.05
CA ALA A 208 8.47 -18.14 -11.74
C ALA A 208 7.57 -17.49 -12.79
N LEU A 209 6.89 -16.39 -12.45
CA LEU A 209 6.03 -15.63 -13.34
C LEU A 209 6.78 -15.10 -14.57
N LEU A 210 8.01 -14.61 -14.38
CA LEU A 210 8.82 -14.08 -15.48
C LEU A 210 9.37 -15.16 -16.44
N ARG A 211 9.39 -16.43 -16.02
CA ARG A 211 9.81 -17.56 -16.87
C ARG A 211 8.67 -18.15 -17.69
N GLN A 212 7.42 -17.91 -17.30
CA GLN A 212 6.27 -18.40 -18.06
C GLN A 212 6.19 -17.62 -19.39
N PRO A 213 6.15 -18.31 -20.55
CA PRO A 213 5.87 -17.63 -21.81
C PRO A 213 4.47 -17.00 -21.69
N PRO A 214 4.25 -15.83 -22.32
CA PRO A 214 2.90 -15.23 -22.34
C PRO A 214 1.95 -16.30 -22.91
N ASP A 215 0.94 -16.68 -22.12
CA ASP A 215 -0.12 -17.57 -22.59
C ASP A 215 -0.63 -17.01 -23.91
N ARG A 216 -0.46 -17.79 -24.99
CA ARG A 216 -1.14 -17.51 -26.24
C ARG A 216 -2.62 -17.66 -25.90
N LEU A 217 -3.31 -16.53 -25.81
CA LEU A 217 -4.77 -16.51 -25.85
C LEU A 217 -5.20 -17.40 -27.03
N THR A 218 -5.60 -18.62 -26.74
CA THR A 218 -6.28 -19.45 -27.71
C THR A 218 -7.61 -18.76 -28.01
N SER A 219 -7.67 -18.26 -29.20
CA SER A 219 -8.81 -17.71 -29.91
C SER A 219 -10.09 -18.53 -29.76
#